data_7ccf24c3aafa2d9c92f3f14dd5d4f9a9
#
_entry.id   7ccf24c3aafa2d9c92f3f14dd5d4f9a9
#
_cell.length_a   1.000
_cell.length_b   1.000
_cell.length_c   1.000
_cell.angle_alpha   90.00
_cell.angle_beta   90.00
_cell.angle_gamma   90.00
#
_symmetry.space_group_name_H-M   'P 1'
#
loop_
_entity.id
_entity.type
_entity.pdbx_description
1 polymer ?
#
loop_
_entity_poly.entity_id
_entity_poly.type
_entity_poly.pdbx_seq_one_letter_code
_entity_poly.pdbx_strand_id
1 'polypeptide(L)'
;MKYMGMPMGMWALFAGSFQKQLTAVFGYDTDTAKAIAKKAKPKYKAIIADLPVFEKADRFKMNIVNCAMIGAFILSMPERPDVERLTEYYAKSMMTKPMKWFCRKSGKSKFTEKDIASMKATAALKAADRNPYSWNMEFYEYPDGSGYEGRFTKCGICVL
;
A
#
# COMPACT_ATOMS: atom_id res chain seq x y z
N MET A 1 -3.40 20.22 1.96
CA MET A 1 -3.55 19.32 3.12
C MET A 1 -2.29 18.48 3.26
N LYS A 2 -1.78 18.21 4.48
CA LYS A 2 -0.58 17.36 4.66
C LYS A 2 -1.02 15.93 4.95
N TYR A 3 -0.57 14.97 4.15
CA TYR A 3 -0.75 13.56 4.43
C TYR A 3 -0.01 13.18 5.72
N MET A 4 -0.70 12.48 6.65
CA MET A 4 -0.10 11.98 7.88
C MET A 4 0.55 10.61 7.64
N GLY A 5 1.86 10.57 7.63
CA GLY A 5 2.69 9.40 7.36
C GLY A 5 4.05 9.82 6.84
N MET A 6 4.75 8.91 6.17
CA MET A 6 6.04 9.17 5.55
C MET A 6 6.01 8.80 4.06
N PRO A 7 5.18 9.47 3.22
CA PRO A 7 5.04 9.07 1.83
C PRO A 7 6.37 9.15 1.06
N MET A 8 7.20 10.16 1.32
CA MET A 8 8.52 10.27 0.69
C MET A 8 9.54 9.27 1.28
N GLY A 9 9.36 8.85 2.53
CA GLY A 9 10.13 7.75 3.12
C GLY A 9 9.81 6.41 2.44
N MET A 10 8.52 6.17 2.12
CA MET A 10 8.10 5.00 1.35
C MET A 10 8.66 5.04 -0.07
N TRP A 11 8.66 6.20 -0.72
CA TRP A 11 9.34 6.35 -2.01
C TRP A 11 10.82 5.97 -1.92
N ALA A 12 11.55 6.52 -0.94
CA ALA A 12 12.97 6.23 -0.77
C ALA A 12 13.24 4.74 -0.51
N LEU A 13 12.34 4.07 0.21
CA LEU A 13 12.50 2.66 0.55
C LEU A 13 12.24 1.71 -0.62
N PHE A 14 11.28 2.03 -1.48
CA PHE A 14 10.77 1.08 -2.47
C PHE A 14 11.02 1.47 -3.94
N ALA A 15 11.21 2.74 -4.28
CA ALA A 15 11.31 3.18 -5.68
C ALA A 15 12.43 2.49 -6.46
N GLY A 16 13.59 2.25 -5.81
CA GLY A 16 14.69 1.50 -6.43
C GLY A 16 14.32 0.04 -6.73
N SER A 17 13.51 -0.59 -5.86
CA SER A 17 12.99 -1.93 -6.10
C SER A 17 12.00 -1.93 -7.26
N PHE A 18 11.06 -1.00 -7.29
CA PHE A 18 10.12 -0.83 -8.41
C PHE A 18 10.87 -0.62 -9.74
N GLN A 19 11.88 0.26 -9.78
CA GLN A 19 12.70 0.46 -10.97
C GLN A 19 13.39 -0.83 -11.41
N LYS A 20 14.01 -1.58 -10.50
CA LYS A 20 14.66 -2.85 -10.81
C LYS A 20 13.69 -3.88 -11.38
N GLN A 21 12.49 -3.96 -10.84
CA GLN A 21 11.49 -4.93 -11.28
C GLN A 21 10.87 -4.58 -12.65
N LEU A 22 10.98 -3.34 -13.12
CA LEU A 22 10.63 -2.97 -14.50
C LEU A 22 11.45 -3.79 -15.51
N THR A 23 12.74 -3.94 -15.27
CA THR A 23 13.61 -4.78 -16.10
C THR A 23 13.30 -6.27 -15.90
N ALA A 24 13.16 -6.72 -14.65
CA ALA A 24 13.02 -8.15 -14.35
C ALA A 24 11.67 -8.75 -14.76
N VAL A 25 10.58 -7.96 -14.70
CA VAL A 25 9.21 -8.44 -14.99
C VAL A 25 8.78 -8.08 -16.42
N PHE A 26 9.07 -6.87 -16.87
CA PHE A 26 8.60 -6.36 -18.17
C PHE A 26 9.66 -6.42 -19.26
N GLY A 27 10.93 -6.68 -18.92
CA GLY A 27 12.00 -6.75 -19.92
C GLY A 27 12.48 -5.37 -20.42
N TYR A 28 12.09 -4.28 -19.76
CA TYR A 28 12.62 -2.96 -20.14
C TYR A 28 14.13 -2.91 -19.93
N ASP A 29 14.84 -2.25 -20.83
CA ASP A 29 16.25 -1.94 -20.64
C ASP A 29 16.45 -0.97 -19.45
N THR A 30 17.69 -0.86 -19.00
CA THR A 30 18.04 -0.06 -17.81
C THR A 30 17.70 1.42 -17.96
N ASP A 31 17.84 1.99 -19.16
CA ASP A 31 17.62 3.42 -19.37
C ASP A 31 16.14 3.74 -19.47
N THR A 32 15.37 2.88 -20.10
CA THR A 32 13.90 2.92 -20.08
C THR A 32 13.36 2.80 -18.67
N ALA A 33 13.86 1.86 -17.86
CA ALA A 33 13.45 1.69 -16.48
C ALA A 33 13.78 2.93 -15.62
N LYS A 34 14.94 3.56 -15.81
CA LYS A 34 15.30 4.83 -15.16
C LYS A 34 14.38 5.99 -15.61
N ALA A 35 14.07 6.07 -16.89
CA ALA A 35 13.18 7.09 -17.43
C ALA A 35 11.76 6.96 -16.86
N ILE A 36 11.22 5.75 -16.76
CA ILE A 36 9.94 5.46 -16.12
C ILE A 36 9.98 5.91 -14.65
N ALA A 37 10.98 5.51 -13.86
CA ALA A 37 11.10 5.89 -12.47
C ALA A 37 11.23 7.41 -12.27
N LYS A 38 11.93 8.10 -13.16
CA LYS A 38 12.05 9.56 -13.18
C LYS A 38 10.69 10.23 -13.42
N LYS A 39 9.89 9.71 -14.36
CA LYS A 39 8.52 10.19 -14.65
C LYS A 39 7.54 9.84 -13.52
N ALA A 40 7.70 8.69 -12.86
CA ALA A 40 6.83 8.25 -11.78
C ALA A 40 6.93 9.13 -10.53
N LYS A 41 8.11 9.65 -10.19
CA LYS A 41 8.31 10.46 -8.98
C LYS A 41 7.43 11.70 -8.90
N PRO A 42 7.34 12.58 -9.91
CA PRO A 42 6.43 13.72 -9.88
C PRO A 42 4.95 13.30 -9.86
N LYS A 43 4.57 12.25 -10.58
CA LYS A 43 3.20 11.71 -10.54
C LYS A 43 2.83 11.21 -9.14
N TYR A 44 3.72 10.46 -8.49
CA TYR A 44 3.55 10.05 -7.10
C TYR A 44 3.34 11.24 -6.18
N LYS A 45 4.17 12.28 -6.30
CA LYS A 45 4.03 13.52 -5.52
C LYS A 45 2.68 14.20 -5.74
N ALA A 46 2.19 14.24 -6.99
CA ALA A 46 0.88 14.79 -7.31
C ALA A 46 -0.24 13.98 -6.63
N ILE A 47 -0.24 12.66 -6.77
CA ILE A 47 -1.23 11.79 -6.15
C ILE A 47 -1.26 11.96 -4.62
N ILE A 48 -0.11 11.94 -3.96
CA ILE A 48 -0.06 12.07 -2.49
C ILE A 48 -0.41 13.47 -2.00
N ALA A 49 -0.28 14.51 -2.83
CA ALA A 49 -0.65 15.88 -2.47
C ALA A 49 -2.17 16.04 -2.34
N ASP A 50 -2.94 15.27 -3.09
CA ASP A 50 -4.41 15.31 -3.10
C ASP A 50 -5.02 14.39 -2.03
N LEU A 51 -4.20 13.56 -1.37
CA LEU A 51 -4.68 12.70 -0.30
C LEU A 51 -5.06 13.50 0.95
N PRO A 52 -6.16 13.15 1.62
CA PRO A 52 -6.55 13.77 2.87
C PRO A 52 -5.58 13.43 4.00
N VAL A 53 -5.68 14.17 5.09
CA VAL A 53 -4.99 13.84 6.34
C VAL A 53 -5.72 12.68 6.99
N PHE A 54 -5.01 11.57 7.19
CA PHE A 54 -5.52 10.40 7.90
C PHE A 54 -5.22 10.51 9.40
N GLU A 55 -6.12 9.96 10.20
CA GLU A 55 -5.91 9.84 11.65
C GLU A 55 -4.62 9.06 11.95
N LYS A 56 -3.93 9.44 13.04
CA LYS A 56 -2.69 8.77 13.46
C LYS A 56 -2.89 7.27 13.68
N ALA A 57 -4.03 6.89 14.21
CA ALA A 57 -4.40 5.51 14.50
C ALA A 57 -4.85 4.71 13.26
N ASP A 58 -5.07 5.37 12.13
CA ASP A 58 -5.48 4.71 10.90
C ASP A 58 -4.39 3.76 10.39
N ARG A 59 -4.65 2.46 10.45
CA ARG A 59 -3.71 1.42 10.01
C ARG A 59 -3.62 1.30 8.49
N PHE A 60 -4.60 1.79 7.75
CA PHE A 60 -4.67 1.66 6.29
C PHE A 60 -4.02 2.82 5.52
N LYS A 61 -3.64 3.91 6.20
CA LYS A 61 -3.00 5.06 5.55
C LYS A 61 -1.75 4.71 4.74
N MET A 62 -1.01 3.67 5.13
CA MET A 62 0.16 3.23 4.38
C MET A 62 -0.22 2.45 3.12
N ASN A 63 -1.38 1.82 3.09
CA ASN A 63 -1.86 1.09 1.92
C ASN A 63 -2.14 2.04 0.76
N ILE A 64 -2.79 3.19 1.03
CA ILE A 64 -3.07 4.19 -0.01
C ILE A 64 -1.78 4.77 -0.59
N VAL A 65 -0.74 4.97 0.24
CA VAL A 65 0.57 5.45 -0.23
C VAL A 65 1.25 4.43 -1.13
N ASN A 66 1.16 3.15 -0.79
CA ASN A 66 1.69 2.07 -1.62
C ASN A 66 0.95 1.98 -2.97
N CYS A 67 -0.37 2.13 -2.94
CA CYS A 67 -1.18 2.16 -4.16
C CYS A 67 -0.89 3.39 -5.02
N ALA A 68 -0.69 4.55 -4.41
CA ALA A 68 -0.25 5.75 -5.11
C ALA A 68 1.11 5.53 -5.81
N MET A 69 2.02 4.79 -5.17
CA MET A 69 3.34 4.50 -5.76
C MET A 69 3.21 3.59 -6.99
N ILE A 70 2.51 2.47 -6.88
CA ILE A 70 2.34 1.58 -8.04
C ILE A 70 1.56 2.28 -9.14
N GLY A 71 0.50 3.04 -8.81
CA GLY A 71 -0.24 3.86 -9.77
C GLY A 71 0.66 4.83 -10.54
N ALA A 72 1.55 5.54 -9.84
CA ALA A 72 2.51 6.45 -10.47
C ALA A 72 3.47 5.74 -11.44
N PHE A 73 3.93 4.53 -11.11
CA PHE A 73 4.76 3.73 -12.01
C PHE A 73 3.95 3.26 -13.23
N ILE A 74 2.74 2.72 -13.06
CA ILE A 74 1.87 2.30 -14.15
C ILE A 74 1.59 3.45 -15.12
N LEU A 75 1.20 4.61 -14.60
CA LEU A 75 0.95 5.82 -15.39
C LEU A 75 2.20 6.36 -16.11
N SER A 76 3.37 5.84 -15.81
CA SER A 76 4.65 6.25 -16.42
C SER A 76 5.20 5.22 -17.40
N MET A 77 4.60 4.03 -17.47
CA MET A 77 4.93 3.01 -18.46
C MET A 77 4.43 3.41 -19.86
N PRO A 78 5.08 2.95 -20.93
CA PRO A 78 4.63 3.19 -22.30
C PRO A 78 3.24 2.59 -22.58
N GLU A 79 2.99 1.40 -22.02
CA GLU A 79 1.74 0.67 -22.15
C GLU A 79 1.26 0.18 -20.80
N ARG A 80 -0.06 0.02 -20.68
CA ARG A 80 -0.67 -0.51 -19.45
C ARG A 80 -0.46 -2.03 -19.43
N PRO A 81 0.21 -2.58 -18.40
CA PRO A 81 0.40 -4.02 -18.27
C PRO A 81 -0.91 -4.76 -18.01
N ASP A 82 -0.93 -6.05 -18.35
CA ASP A 82 -1.97 -6.96 -17.90
C ASP A 82 -1.93 -7.16 -16.37
N VAL A 83 -3.04 -7.63 -15.80
CA VAL A 83 -3.21 -7.76 -14.36
C VAL A 83 -2.25 -8.77 -13.73
N GLU A 84 -1.93 -9.85 -14.42
CA GLU A 84 -1.04 -10.90 -13.89
C GLU A 84 0.39 -10.38 -13.75
N ARG A 85 0.92 -9.79 -14.82
CA ARG A 85 2.26 -9.18 -14.79
C ARG A 85 2.35 -8.02 -13.82
N LEU A 86 1.27 -7.23 -13.70
CA LEU A 86 1.20 -6.14 -12.73
C LEU A 86 1.22 -6.67 -11.30
N THR A 87 0.51 -7.75 -11.02
CA THR A 87 0.50 -8.40 -9.69
C THR A 87 1.89 -8.91 -9.34
N GLU A 88 2.55 -9.60 -10.28
CA GLU A 88 3.94 -10.07 -10.11
C GLU A 88 4.89 -8.90 -9.86
N TYR A 89 4.79 -7.85 -10.67
CA TYR A 89 5.60 -6.63 -10.54
C TYR A 89 5.46 -5.99 -9.15
N TYR A 90 4.22 -5.80 -8.69
CA TYR A 90 3.96 -5.23 -7.38
C TYR A 90 4.51 -6.11 -6.24
N ALA A 91 4.20 -7.40 -6.27
CA ALA A 91 4.66 -8.34 -5.26
C ALA A 91 6.20 -8.37 -5.15
N LYS A 92 6.90 -8.47 -6.29
CA LYS A 92 8.36 -8.47 -6.32
C LYS A 92 8.95 -7.12 -5.89
N SER A 93 8.31 -6.01 -6.24
CA SER A 93 8.77 -4.66 -5.88
C SER A 93 8.68 -4.40 -4.38
N MET A 94 7.62 -4.90 -3.73
CA MET A 94 7.43 -4.75 -2.29
C MET A 94 8.31 -5.67 -1.45
N MET A 95 8.75 -6.82 -1.99
CA MET A 95 9.51 -7.83 -1.25
C MET A 95 11.02 -7.52 -1.21
N THR A 96 11.38 -6.33 -0.77
CA THR A 96 12.77 -5.93 -0.50
C THR A 96 13.38 -6.74 0.64
N LYS A 97 14.73 -6.74 0.75
CA LYS A 97 15.42 -7.43 1.86
C LYS A 97 14.91 -6.98 3.25
N PRO A 98 14.77 -5.67 3.55
CA PRO A 98 14.20 -5.20 4.82
C PRO A 98 12.76 -5.71 5.03
N MET A 99 11.92 -5.70 3.99
CA MET A 99 10.54 -6.16 4.10
C MET A 99 10.47 -7.67 4.36
N LYS A 100 11.28 -8.47 3.67
CA LYS A 100 11.38 -9.92 3.94
C LYS A 100 11.80 -10.21 5.38
N TRP A 101 12.78 -9.45 5.90
CA TRP A 101 13.19 -9.57 7.29
C TRP A 101 12.05 -9.22 8.26
N PHE A 102 11.37 -8.09 8.00
CA PHE A 102 10.22 -7.66 8.80
C PHE A 102 9.10 -8.71 8.80
N CYS A 103 8.71 -9.23 7.63
CA CYS A 103 7.67 -10.26 7.52
C CYS A 103 8.06 -11.54 8.26
N ARG A 104 9.33 -11.97 8.17
CA ARG A 104 9.82 -13.14 8.92
C ARG A 104 9.75 -12.92 10.43
N LYS A 105 10.08 -11.74 10.91
CA LYS A 105 10.01 -11.39 12.33
C LYS A 105 8.56 -11.31 12.81
N SER A 106 7.70 -10.65 12.06
CA SER A 106 6.27 -10.49 12.39
C SER A 106 5.51 -11.82 12.31
N GLY A 107 5.80 -12.66 11.32
CA GLY A 107 5.15 -13.98 11.16
C GLY A 107 5.50 -14.99 12.25
N LYS A 108 6.49 -14.70 13.10
CA LYS A 108 6.80 -15.52 14.29
C LYS A 108 5.99 -15.10 15.52
N SER A 109 5.37 -13.92 15.51
CA SER A 109 4.49 -13.50 16.60
C SER A 109 3.13 -14.18 16.45
N LYS A 110 2.65 -14.76 17.55
CA LYS A 110 1.28 -15.27 17.60
C LYS A 110 0.31 -14.11 17.52
N PHE A 111 -0.84 -14.35 16.93
CA PHE A 111 -1.97 -13.44 16.98
C PHE A 111 -2.36 -13.19 18.44
N THR A 112 -2.46 -11.94 18.85
CA THR A 112 -2.67 -11.57 20.26
C THR A 112 -3.97 -10.82 20.45
N GLU A 113 -4.53 -10.83 21.66
CA GLU A 113 -5.69 -9.99 22.05
C GLU A 113 -5.46 -8.50 21.71
N LYS A 114 -4.21 -8.04 21.81
CA LYS A 114 -3.83 -6.68 21.46
C LYS A 114 -4.03 -6.41 19.96
N ASP A 115 -3.78 -7.39 19.09
CA ASP A 115 -4.00 -7.24 17.66
C ASP A 115 -5.50 -7.18 17.33
N ILE A 116 -6.31 -8.02 17.99
CA ILE A 116 -7.77 -8.02 17.89
C ILE A 116 -8.31 -6.66 18.36
N ALA A 117 -7.95 -6.20 19.55
CA ALA A 117 -8.38 -4.91 20.09
C ALA A 117 -8.00 -3.74 19.16
N SER A 118 -6.80 -3.77 18.60
CA SER A 118 -6.32 -2.74 17.67
C SER A 118 -7.12 -2.74 16.35
N MET A 119 -7.49 -3.91 15.82
CA MET A 119 -8.32 -3.98 14.62
C MET A 119 -9.76 -3.58 14.88
N LYS A 120 -10.32 -3.96 16.04
CA LYS A 120 -11.65 -3.53 16.49
C LYS A 120 -11.75 -2.01 16.59
N ALA A 121 -10.74 -1.37 17.20
CA ALA A 121 -10.66 0.09 17.26
C ALA A 121 -10.54 0.73 15.85
N THR A 122 -9.76 0.12 14.96
CA THR A 122 -9.65 0.57 13.56
C THR A 122 -11.00 0.44 12.84
N ALA A 123 -11.73 -0.66 13.01
CA ALA A 123 -13.05 -0.84 12.41
C ALA A 123 -14.06 0.21 12.89
N ALA A 124 -14.06 0.52 14.19
CA ALA A 124 -14.92 1.56 14.76
C ALA A 124 -14.63 2.95 14.17
N LEU A 125 -13.34 3.32 14.02
CA LEU A 125 -12.94 4.55 13.34
C LEU A 125 -13.43 4.57 11.89
N LYS A 126 -13.30 3.44 11.18
CA LYS A 126 -13.65 3.32 9.77
C LYS A 126 -15.16 3.31 9.53
N ALA A 127 -15.95 2.81 10.45
CA ALA A 127 -17.42 2.81 10.33
C ALA A 127 -18.00 4.23 10.23
N ALA A 128 -17.40 5.21 10.93
CA ALA A 128 -17.81 6.60 10.92
C ALA A 128 -17.12 7.46 9.84
N ASP A 129 -16.07 6.95 9.20
CA ASP A 129 -15.23 7.70 8.26
C ASP A 129 -15.95 7.94 6.94
N ARG A 130 -16.14 9.20 6.57
CA ARG A 130 -16.77 9.64 5.31
C ARG A 130 -15.76 10.04 4.23
N ASN A 131 -14.47 9.94 4.52
CA ASN A 131 -13.43 10.26 3.56
C ASN A 131 -13.52 9.31 2.33
N PRO A 132 -13.58 9.83 1.09
CA PRO A 132 -13.67 9.01 -0.11
C PRO A 132 -12.49 8.04 -0.28
N TYR A 133 -11.30 8.43 0.18
CA TYR A 133 -10.08 7.61 0.08
C TYR A 133 -9.89 6.66 1.28
N SER A 134 -10.90 6.49 2.11
CA SER A 134 -10.85 5.61 3.26
C SER A 134 -11.50 4.25 2.97
N TRP A 135 -11.32 3.34 3.90
CA TRP A 135 -11.99 2.05 3.92
C TRP A 135 -13.09 2.08 4.97
N ASN A 136 -14.23 1.47 4.67
CA ASN A 136 -15.20 1.11 5.67
C ASN A 136 -15.08 -0.39 5.91
N MET A 137 -15.04 -0.80 7.17
CA MET A 137 -14.82 -2.17 7.57
C MET A 137 -15.80 -2.57 8.68
N GLU A 138 -16.44 -3.71 8.49
CA GLU A 138 -17.16 -4.43 9.52
C GLU A 138 -16.18 -5.40 10.20
N PHE A 139 -16.34 -5.62 11.50
CA PHE A 139 -15.45 -6.43 12.31
C PHE A 139 -16.23 -7.50 13.06
N TYR A 140 -15.82 -8.75 12.90
CA TYR A 140 -16.45 -9.91 13.52
C TYR A 140 -15.39 -10.71 14.25
N GLU A 141 -15.41 -10.66 15.58
CA GLU A 141 -14.52 -11.43 16.43
C GLU A 141 -15.01 -12.89 16.52
N TYR A 142 -14.11 -13.84 16.43
CA TYR A 142 -14.47 -15.23 16.60
C TYR A 142 -14.80 -15.53 18.07
N PRO A 143 -15.88 -16.32 18.34
CA PRO A 143 -16.32 -16.58 19.73
C PRO A 143 -15.27 -17.25 20.60
N ASP A 144 -14.35 -17.99 20.01
CA ASP A 144 -13.26 -18.71 20.69
C ASP A 144 -12.01 -17.83 20.92
N GLY A 145 -12.04 -16.55 20.51
CA GLY A 145 -10.92 -15.63 20.62
C GLY A 145 -9.71 -15.95 19.72
N SER A 146 -9.86 -16.90 18.79
CA SER A 146 -8.76 -17.32 17.91
C SER A 146 -8.40 -16.29 16.85
N GLY A 147 -9.28 -15.32 16.59
CA GLY A 147 -9.07 -14.30 15.58
C GLY A 147 -10.31 -13.46 15.28
N TYR A 148 -10.34 -12.91 14.07
CA TYR A 148 -11.46 -12.10 13.60
C TYR A 148 -11.59 -12.19 12.08
N GLU A 149 -12.77 -11.83 11.57
CA GLU A 149 -13.04 -11.53 10.18
C GLU A 149 -13.22 -10.01 10.00
N GLY A 150 -12.58 -9.44 8.99
CA GLY A 150 -12.79 -8.05 8.59
C GLY A 150 -13.39 -8.00 7.19
N ARG A 151 -14.59 -7.44 7.06
CA ARG A 151 -15.26 -7.24 5.77
C ARG A 151 -15.16 -5.79 5.34
N PHE A 152 -14.51 -5.55 4.22
CA PHE A 152 -14.43 -4.20 3.65
C PHE A 152 -15.68 -3.93 2.81
N THR A 153 -16.50 -2.99 3.26
CA THR A 153 -17.70 -2.53 2.54
C THR A 153 -17.39 -1.36 1.59
N LYS A 154 -16.23 -0.73 1.77
CA LYS A 154 -15.70 0.32 0.90
C LYS A 154 -14.18 0.18 0.81
N CYS A 155 -13.64 0.32 -0.39
CA CYS A 155 -12.21 0.26 -0.65
C CYS A 155 -11.69 1.63 -1.11
N GLY A 156 -10.87 2.28 -0.29
CA GLY A 156 -10.27 3.58 -0.61
C GLY A 156 -9.36 3.56 -1.84
N ILE A 157 -8.79 2.40 -2.19
CA ILE A 157 -7.95 2.24 -3.38
C ILE A 157 -8.77 2.32 -4.68
N CYS A 158 -10.04 1.88 -4.63
CA CYS A 158 -10.90 1.88 -5.83
C CYS A 158 -11.32 3.29 -6.28
N VAL A 159 -11.07 4.32 -5.47
CA VAL A 159 -11.36 5.74 -5.76
C VAL A 159 -10.10 6.58 -5.97
N LEU A 160 -8.92 5.99 -5.80
CA LEU A 160 -7.64 6.63 -6.06
C LEU A 160 -7.33 6.69 -7.57
#